data_0f9f2fa5044007dcf8f63a7daf97f123
#
_entry.id   0f9f2fa5044007dcf8f63a7daf97f123
#
_cell.length_a   1.000
_cell.length_b   1.000
_cell.length_c   1.000
_cell.angle_alpha   90.00
_cell.angle_beta   90.00
_cell.angle_gamma   90.00
#
_symmetry.space_group_name_H-M   'P 1'
#
loop_
_entity.id
_entity.type
_entity.pdbx_description
1 polymer ?
#
loop_
_entity_poly.entity_id
_entity_poly.type
_entity_poly.pdbx_seq_one_letter_code
_entity_poly.pdbx_strand_id
1 'polypeptide(L)'
;MRLNLSSQIVLNKVPLAYYKPKTTVEYSEISRMEKIHTDIFASSMEGAAHVADQIEKEIKAAQHEGKYYVMALGTGLSLTPIYKELQKRCEAKQLSFRNVVAFNAYEYYPIAKESSLKSINQLKERFLNHVDIAEQNIFTLDGFVAQDAVQDCCRLYEQRIKTFGGLD
;
A
#
# COMPACT_ATOMS: atom_id res chain seq x y z
N MET A 1 24.45 -34.04 -2.12
CA MET A 1 23.66 -33.87 -0.91
C MET A 1 22.19 -33.73 -1.36
N ARG A 2 21.38 -34.78 -1.21
CA ARG A 2 19.95 -34.74 -1.60
C ARG A 2 19.20 -34.05 -0.48
N LEU A 3 18.68 -32.88 -0.75
CA LEU A 3 17.73 -32.20 0.16
C LEU A 3 16.49 -33.07 0.31
N ASN A 4 16.20 -33.46 1.54
CA ASN A 4 15.11 -34.34 1.89
C ASN A 4 13.80 -33.54 1.77
N LEU A 5 13.07 -33.69 0.67
CA LEU A 5 11.79 -33.06 0.37
C LEU A 5 10.66 -33.43 1.35
N SER A 6 10.91 -34.38 2.29
CA SER A 6 9.90 -34.81 3.26
C SER A 6 9.58 -33.76 4.33
N SER A 7 10.48 -32.82 4.61
CA SER A 7 10.25 -31.75 5.59
C SER A 7 9.32 -30.62 5.06
N GLN A 8 9.27 -30.42 3.75
CA GLN A 8 8.35 -29.42 3.16
C GLN A 8 6.89 -29.92 3.11
N ILE A 9 6.67 -31.23 3.07
CA ILE A 9 5.33 -31.82 3.05
C ILE A 9 4.64 -31.75 4.44
N VAL A 10 5.43 -31.62 5.51
CA VAL A 10 4.88 -31.49 6.88
C VAL A 10 4.25 -30.11 7.11
N LEU A 11 4.80 -29.05 6.51
CA LEU A 11 4.22 -27.70 6.59
C LEU A 11 2.86 -27.60 5.87
N ASN A 12 2.65 -28.37 4.79
CA ASN A 12 1.39 -28.44 4.08
C ASN A 12 0.30 -29.24 4.81
N LYS A 13 0.61 -29.89 5.94
CA LYS A 13 -0.34 -30.64 6.78
C LYS A 13 -0.79 -29.88 8.02
N VAL A 14 -0.36 -28.62 8.20
CA VAL A 14 -0.95 -27.78 9.23
C VAL A 14 -2.42 -27.53 8.81
N PRO A 15 -3.40 -27.97 9.60
CA PRO A 15 -4.80 -27.82 9.19
C PRO A 15 -5.11 -26.36 8.90
N LEU A 16 -5.81 -26.07 7.80
CA LEU A 16 -6.32 -24.72 7.48
C LEU A 16 -7.06 -24.07 8.66
N ALA A 17 -7.61 -24.90 9.55
CA ALA A 17 -8.20 -24.46 10.82
C ALA A 17 -7.23 -23.70 11.72
N TYR A 18 -5.91 -23.89 11.57
CA TYR A 18 -4.90 -23.16 12.33
C TYR A 18 -4.79 -21.68 11.89
N TYR A 19 -5.18 -21.39 10.64
CA TYR A 19 -5.15 -20.05 10.06
C TYR A 19 -6.50 -19.34 10.04
N LYS A 20 -7.56 -20.01 10.53
CA LYS A 20 -8.86 -19.35 10.67
C LYS A 20 -8.89 -18.61 12.00
N PRO A 21 -9.16 -17.30 12.01
CA PRO A 21 -9.49 -16.61 13.25
C PRO A 21 -10.76 -17.27 13.80
N LYS A 22 -10.63 -18.05 14.87
CA LYS A 22 -11.70 -18.91 15.36
C LYS A 22 -12.68 -18.17 16.24
N THR A 23 -12.19 -17.31 17.10
CA THR A 23 -13.03 -16.50 18.01
C THR A 23 -12.20 -15.31 18.52
N THR A 24 -12.87 -14.30 19.04
CA THR A 24 -12.24 -13.12 19.67
C THR A 24 -11.31 -13.50 20.84
N VAL A 25 -11.57 -14.63 21.52
CA VAL A 25 -10.78 -15.10 22.66
C VAL A 25 -9.46 -15.73 22.20
N GLU A 26 -9.48 -16.54 21.14
CA GLU A 26 -8.25 -17.12 20.55
C GLU A 26 -7.36 -16.06 19.94
N TYR A 27 -7.95 -15.01 19.38
CA TYR A 27 -7.22 -13.84 18.87
C TYR A 27 -6.47 -13.12 19.97
N SER A 28 -7.04 -12.99 21.15
CA SER A 28 -6.40 -12.34 22.30
C SER A 28 -5.21 -13.14 22.87
N GLU A 29 -5.21 -14.45 22.72
CA GLU A 29 -4.09 -15.30 23.14
C GLU A 29 -2.93 -15.30 22.12
N ILE A 30 -3.25 -15.33 20.84
CA ILE A 30 -2.25 -15.20 19.75
C ILE A 30 -1.63 -13.79 19.79
N SER A 31 -2.42 -12.74 19.99
CA SER A 31 -1.94 -11.36 20.04
C SER A 31 -1.04 -11.05 21.25
N ARG A 32 -1.00 -11.89 22.30
CA ARG A 32 -0.02 -11.78 23.39
C ARG A 32 1.40 -12.13 22.97
N MET A 33 1.55 -12.99 21.97
CA MET A 33 2.85 -13.45 21.47
C MET A 33 3.35 -12.61 20.31
N GLU A 34 2.47 -11.99 19.55
CA GLU A 34 2.79 -11.17 18.39
C GLU A 34 2.65 -9.68 18.71
N LYS A 35 3.68 -8.92 18.36
CA LYS A 35 3.70 -7.46 18.51
C LYS A 35 2.96 -6.73 17.38
N ILE A 36 2.60 -7.45 16.32
CA ILE A 36 1.95 -6.92 15.12
C ILE A 36 0.61 -7.64 14.95
N HIS A 37 -0.47 -6.85 14.86
CA HIS A 37 -1.78 -7.38 14.52
C HIS A 37 -1.75 -8.01 13.12
N THR A 38 -2.25 -9.23 12.99
CA THR A 38 -2.21 -9.98 11.74
C THR A 38 -3.58 -10.55 11.40
N ASP A 39 -4.13 -10.16 10.25
CA ASP A 39 -5.35 -10.71 9.70
C ASP A 39 -5.05 -11.75 8.63
N ILE A 40 -5.69 -12.90 8.71
CA ILE A 40 -5.51 -14.00 7.76
C ILE A 40 -6.81 -14.24 7.00
N PHE A 41 -6.73 -14.16 5.67
CA PHE A 41 -7.86 -14.31 4.75
C PHE A 41 -7.76 -15.62 3.95
N ALA A 42 -8.90 -16.16 3.53
CA ALA A 42 -8.94 -17.36 2.71
C ALA A 42 -8.40 -17.13 1.28
N SER A 43 -8.40 -15.89 0.81
CA SER A 43 -7.89 -15.51 -0.51
C SER A 43 -7.28 -14.12 -0.51
N SER A 44 -6.39 -13.85 -1.49
CA SER A 44 -5.84 -12.51 -1.71
C SER A 44 -6.92 -11.48 -2.07
N MET A 45 -8.02 -11.91 -2.68
CA MET A 45 -9.15 -11.04 -3.04
C MET A 45 -9.91 -10.58 -1.79
N GLU A 46 -10.16 -11.48 -0.83
CA GLU A 46 -10.78 -11.11 0.44
C GLU A 46 -9.90 -10.15 1.23
N GLY A 47 -8.59 -10.43 1.31
CA GLY A 47 -7.64 -9.52 1.95
C GLY A 47 -7.59 -8.14 1.26
N ALA A 48 -7.59 -8.12 -0.07
CA ALA A 48 -7.62 -6.88 -0.84
C ALA A 48 -8.91 -6.07 -0.61
N ALA A 49 -10.06 -6.73 -0.59
CA ALA A 49 -11.34 -6.09 -0.30
C ALA A 49 -11.36 -5.50 1.12
N HIS A 50 -10.86 -6.25 2.11
CA HIS A 50 -10.77 -5.78 3.49
C HIS A 50 -9.89 -4.53 3.62
N VAL A 51 -8.70 -4.52 2.99
CA VAL A 51 -7.81 -3.35 3.00
C VAL A 51 -8.46 -2.17 2.27
N ALA A 52 -9.13 -2.43 1.14
CA ALA A 52 -9.86 -1.39 0.41
C ALA A 52 -11.02 -0.80 1.21
N ASP A 53 -11.72 -1.61 2.03
CA ASP A 53 -12.76 -1.13 2.96
C ASP A 53 -12.20 -0.17 4.01
N GLN A 54 -11.03 -0.49 4.56
CA GLN A 54 -10.36 0.36 5.53
C GLN A 54 -9.94 1.69 4.90
N ILE A 55 -9.27 1.65 3.74
CA ILE A 55 -8.84 2.84 3.01
C ILE A 55 -10.07 3.72 2.64
N GLU A 56 -11.14 3.12 2.12
CA GLU A 56 -12.37 3.84 1.79
C GLU A 56 -12.96 4.55 3.01
N LYS A 57 -13.02 3.86 4.15
CA LYS A 57 -13.52 4.42 5.40
C LYS A 57 -12.71 5.64 5.84
N GLU A 58 -11.38 5.54 5.79
CA GLU A 58 -10.48 6.63 6.20
C GLU A 58 -10.56 7.82 5.22
N ILE A 59 -10.60 7.57 3.91
CA ILE A 59 -10.79 8.64 2.90
C ILE A 59 -12.10 9.38 3.15
N LYS A 60 -13.21 8.64 3.37
CA LYS A 60 -14.52 9.24 3.64
C LYS A 60 -14.58 10.02 4.95
N ALA A 61 -13.89 9.52 5.99
CA ALA A 61 -13.77 10.22 7.27
C ALA A 61 -13.01 11.56 7.08
N ALA A 62 -11.87 11.53 6.40
CA ALA A 62 -11.11 12.73 6.08
C ALA A 62 -11.94 13.73 5.22
N GLN A 63 -12.70 13.23 4.24
CA GLN A 63 -13.63 14.07 3.44
C GLN A 63 -14.66 14.76 4.31
N HIS A 64 -15.27 14.04 5.23
CA HIS A 64 -16.28 14.59 6.13
C HIS A 64 -15.70 15.68 7.04
N GLU A 65 -14.44 15.54 7.43
CA GLU A 65 -13.71 16.53 8.24
C GLU A 65 -13.11 17.68 7.43
N GLY A 66 -13.24 17.67 6.10
CA GLY A 66 -12.62 18.66 5.21
C GLY A 66 -11.09 18.57 5.17
N LYS A 67 -10.53 17.39 5.45
CA LYS A 67 -9.09 17.12 5.47
C LYS A 67 -8.62 16.32 4.25
N TYR A 68 -7.33 16.35 4.02
CA TYR A 68 -6.69 15.40 3.12
C TYR A 68 -6.47 14.06 3.82
N TYR A 69 -6.56 12.99 3.06
CA TYR A 69 -6.06 11.67 3.41
C TYR A 69 -4.71 11.47 2.71
N VAL A 70 -3.66 11.19 3.46
CA VAL A 70 -2.28 11.19 2.97
C VAL A 70 -1.73 9.77 2.92
N MET A 71 -1.49 9.24 1.73
CA MET A 71 -1.08 7.85 1.57
C MET A 71 0.23 7.70 0.80
N ALA A 72 1.04 6.71 1.22
CA ALA A 72 2.20 6.26 0.47
C ALA A 72 1.82 5.09 -0.44
N LEU A 73 2.20 5.18 -1.72
CA LEU A 73 1.89 4.18 -2.74
C LEU A 73 3.16 3.44 -3.18
N GLY A 74 3.10 2.12 -3.21
CA GLY A 74 4.16 1.24 -3.70
C GLY A 74 3.81 0.60 -5.03
N THR A 75 4.82 0.02 -5.71
CA THR A 75 4.65 -0.67 -7.00
C THR A 75 4.68 -2.20 -6.88
N GLY A 76 4.65 -2.73 -5.65
CA GLY A 76 4.67 -4.18 -5.41
C GLY A 76 3.48 -4.91 -6.03
N LEU A 77 3.73 -6.09 -6.59
CA LEU A 77 2.67 -6.92 -7.20
C LEU A 77 1.58 -7.33 -6.21
N SER A 78 1.90 -7.45 -4.93
CA SER A 78 0.95 -7.72 -3.85
C SER A 78 -0.10 -6.64 -3.66
N LEU A 79 0.18 -5.39 -4.08
CA LEU A 79 -0.76 -4.27 -4.02
C LEU A 79 -1.75 -4.25 -5.19
N THR A 80 -1.47 -5.00 -6.27
CA THR A 80 -2.32 -5.00 -7.47
C THR A 80 -3.79 -5.35 -7.19
N PRO A 81 -4.14 -6.36 -6.37
CA PRO A 81 -5.53 -6.65 -6.05
C PRO A 81 -6.22 -5.50 -5.30
N ILE A 82 -5.49 -4.82 -4.40
CA ILE A 82 -6.01 -3.68 -3.64
C ILE A 82 -6.29 -2.51 -4.60
N TYR A 83 -5.34 -2.17 -5.47
CA TYR A 83 -5.53 -1.10 -6.45
C TYR A 83 -6.72 -1.37 -7.38
N LYS A 84 -6.88 -2.60 -7.87
CA LYS A 84 -8.03 -2.99 -8.70
C LYS A 84 -9.37 -2.81 -7.96
N GLU A 85 -9.43 -3.18 -6.69
CA GLU A 85 -10.64 -3.00 -5.90
C GLU A 85 -10.97 -1.52 -5.67
N LEU A 86 -9.95 -0.69 -5.35
CA LEU A 86 -10.11 0.75 -5.20
C LEU A 86 -10.53 1.45 -6.51
N GLN A 87 -9.94 1.05 -7.65
CA GLN A 87 -10.33 1.54 -8.98
C GLN A 87 -11.80 1.24 -9.27
N LYS A 88 -12.24 0.00 -9.05
CA LYS A 88 -13.63 -0.43 -9.22
C LYS A 88 -14.60 0.43 -8.42
N ARG A 89 -14.25 0.76 -7.17
CA ARG A 89 -15.07 1.64 -6.31
C ARG A 89 -15.10 3.07 -6.82
N CYS A 90 -13.99 3.57 -7.35
CA CYS A 90 -13.92 4.89 -7.96
C CYS A 90 -14.77 4.96 -9.24
N GLU A 91 -14.64 3.98 -10.14
CA GLU A 91 -15.44 3.86 -11.36
C GLU A 91 -16.93 3.78 -11.06
N ALA A 92 -17.31 3.02 -10.02
CA ALA A 92 -18.70 2.93 -9.55
C ALA A 92 -19.19 4.17 -8.81
N LYS A 93 -18.36 5.22 -8.66
CA LYS A 93 -18.63 6.46 -7.91
C LYS A 93 -19.00 6.22 -6.43
N GLN A 94 -18.56 5.13 -5.88
CA GLN A 94 -18.70 4.79 -4.45
C GLN A 94 -17.62 5.48 -3.61
N LEU A 95 -16.44 5.71 -4.20
CA LEU A 95 -15.29 6.35 -3.61
C LEU A 95 -14.73 7.41 -4.56
N SER A 96 -14.31 8.56 -4.00
CA SER A 96 -13.58 9.61 -4.72
C SER A 96 -12.26 9.88 -4.02
N PHE A 97 -11.20 10.07 -4.78
CA PHE A 97 -9.86 10.34 -4.29
C PHE A 97 -9.48 11.83 -4.37
N ARG A 98 -10.44 12.74 -4.55
CA ARG A 98 -10.17 14.18 -4.71
C ARG A 98 -9.51 14.82 -3.50
N ASN A 99 -9.76 14.29 -2.30
CA ASN A 99 -9.10 14.72 -1.06
C ASN A 99 -7.88 13.86 -0.71
N VAL A 100 -7.39 13.03 -1.62
CA VAL A 100 -6.20 12.20 -1.38
C VAL A 100 -4.96 12.93 -1.83
N VAL A 101 -3.91 12.84 -1.02
CA VAL A 101 -2.54 13.21 -1.35
C VAL A 101 -1.71 11.95 -1.41
N ALA A 102 -1.09 11.70 -2.54
CA ALA A 102 -0.33 10.49 -2.81
C ALA A 102 1.17 10.76 -2.87
N PHE A 103 1.92 10.00 -2.10
CA PHE A 103 3.37 9.96 -2.13
C PHE A 103 3.84 8.62 -2.68
N ASN A 104 4.81 8.57 -3.60
CA ASN A 104 5.40 7.27 -3.92
C ASN A 104 6.32 6.81 -2.78
N ALA A 105 6.20 5.54 -2.38
CA ALA A 105 6.91 5.00 -1.21
C ALA A 105 8.43 4.90 -1.43
N TYR A 106 8.89 4.78 -2.68
CA TYR A 106 10.30 4.64 -3.04
C TYR A 106 10.54 4.97 -4.51
N GLU A 107 11.79 5.27 -4.85
CA GLU A 107 12.28 5.37 -6.22
C GLU A 107 13.67 4.74 -6.33
N TYR A 108 14.01 4.22 -7.50
CA TYR A 108 15.35 3.70 -7.78
C TYR A 108 16.34 4.86 -7.97
N TYR A 109 17.55 4.67 -7.47
CA TYR A 109 18.64 5.64 -7.65
C TYR A 109 19.96 4.92 -8.00
N PRO A 110 20.71 5.39 -9.01
CA PRO A 110 20.27 6.39 -10.00
C PRO A 110 19.32 5.76 -11.02
N ILE A 111 18.36 6.53 -11.52
CA ILE A 111 17.49 6.09 -12.61
C ILE A 111 17.43 7.16 -13.71
N ALA A 112 17.47 6.74 -14.99
CA ALA A 112 17.38 7.66 -16.11
C ALA A 112 16.03 8.39 -16.12
N LYS A 113 16.05 9.66 -16.48
CA LYS A 113 14.87 10.53 -16.48
C LYS A 113 13.72 9.94 -17.30
N GLU A 114 14.02 9.33 -18.43
CA GLU A 114 13.04 8.75 -19.38
C GLU A 114 12.79 7.25 -19.14
N SER A 115 13.28 6.70 -18.04
CA SER A 115 13.12 5.25 -17.74
C SER A 115 11.66 4.90 -17.50
N SER A 116 11.18 3.85 -18.19
CA SER A 116 9.88 3.22 -17.93
C SER A 116 9.82 2.52 -16.58
N LEU A 117 10.98 2.22 -15.98
CA LEU A 117 11.09 1.56 -14.67
C LEU A 117 10.88 2.51 -13.49
N LYS A 118 10.74 3.83 -13.71
CA LYS A 118 10.43 4.78 -12.64
C LYS A 118 9.16 4.34 -11.91
N SER A 119 9.21 4.38 -10.58
CA SER A 119 8.07 4.00 -9.74
C SER A 119 6.81 4.78 -10.08
N ILE A 120 6.94 6.08 -10.39
CA ILE A 120 5.77 6.88 -10.76
C ILE A 120 5.11 6.42 -12.05
N ASN A 121 5.87 5.99 -13.06
CA ASN A 121 5.31 5.49 -14.32
C ASN A 121 4.51 4.21 -14.08
N GLN A 122 5.05 3.30 -13.27
CA GLN A 122 4.34 2.08 -12.88
C GLN A 122 3.09 2.36 -12.05
N LEU A 123 3.15 3.34 -11.12
CA LEU A 123 2.00 3.76 -10.33
C LEU A 123 0.91 4.41 -11.20
N LYS A 124 1.30 5.27 -12.14
CA LYS A 124 0.36 5.86 -13.09
C LYS A 124 -0.37 4.79 -13.90
N GLU A 125 0.36 3.85 -14.46
CA GLU A 125 -0.21 2.76 -15.25
C GLU A 125 -1.14 1.86 -14.44
N ARG A 126 -0.74 1.52 -13.21
CA ARG A 126 -1.45 0.52 -12.38
C ARG A 126 -2.56 1.10 -11.53
N PHE A 127 -2.52 2.40 -11.22
CA PHE A 127 -3.48 2.99 -10.28
C PHE A 127 -3.85 4.44 -10.57
N LEU A 128 -2.88 5.36 -10.63
CA LEU A 128 -3.17 6.79 -10.59
C LEU A 128 -4.00 7.29 -11.79
N ASN A 129 -3.82 6.71 -12.99
CA ASN A 129 -4.60 7.06 -14.18
C ASN A 129 -6.06 6.56 -14.15
N HIS A 130 -6.40 5.74 -13.14
CA HIS A 130 -7.72 5.09 -13.03
C HIS A 130 -8.55 5.63 -11.86
N VAL A 131 -8.05 6.65 -11.17
CA VAL A 131 -8.73 7.30 -10.03
C VAL A 131 -8.68 8.81 -10.17
N ASP A 132 -9.53 9.52 -9.43
CA ASP A 132 -9.70 10.97 -9.55
C ASP A 132 -8.81 11.80 -8.59
N ILE A 133 -7.57 11.31 -8.32
CA ILE A 133 -6.57 12.11 -7.59
C ILE A 133 -6.13 13.28 -8.45
N ALA A 134 -6.15 14.49 -7.88
CA ALA A 134 -5.65 15.68 -8.58
C ALA A 134 -4.12 15.58 -8.79
N GLU A 135 -3.63 15.93 -9.98
CA GLU A 135 -2.20 15.80 -10.33
C GLU A 135 -1.28 16.58 -9.38
N GLN A 136 -1.70 17.75 -8.91
CA GLN A 136 -0.97 18.54 -7.92
C GLN A 136 -0.84 17.87 -6.54
N ASN A 137 -1.63 16.85 -6.28
CA ASN A 137 -1.60 16.09 -5.04
C ASN A 137 -0.75 14.80 -5.15
N ILE A 138 -0.04 14.59 -6.26
CA ILE A 138 0.82 13.44 -6.48
C ILE A 138 2.27 13.89 -6.35
N PHE A 139 2.97 13.38 -5.35
CA PHE A 139 4.36 13.70 -5.04
C PHE A 139 5.27 12.49 -5.27
N THR A 140 6.41 12.73 -5.91
CA THR A 140 7.37 11.68 -6.28
C THR A 140 8.77 12.04 -5.88
N LEU A 141 9.56 11.03 -5.55
CA LEU A 141 11.01 11.16 -5.43
C LEU A 141 11.65 11.30 -6.82
N ASP A 142 12.64 12.16 -6.93
CA ASP A 142 13.42 12.27 -8.16
C ASP A 142 14.68 11.39 -8.08
N GLY A 143 14.67 10.28 -8.80
CA GLY A 143 15.80 9.36 -8.90
C GLY A 143 16.89 9.77 -9.88
N PHE A 144 16.78 10.97 -10.51
CA PHE A 144 17.75 11.51 -11.46
C PHE A 144 18.62 12.65 -10.88
N VAL A 145 18.45 13.00 -9.62
CA VAL A 145 19.24 14.05 -8.97
C VAL A 145 20.74 13.71 -8.92
N ALA A 146 21.59 14.70 -8.83
CA ALA A 146 23.03 14.50 -8.61
C ALA A 146 23.28 13.80 -7.26
N GLN A 147 24.37 13.04 -7.17
CA GLN A 147 24.65 12.20 -5.98
C GLN A 147 24.76 13.03 -4.69
N ASP A 148 25.33 14.21 -4.77
CA ASP A 148 25.45 15.15 -3.64
C ASP A 148 24.11 15.78 -3.24
N ALA A 149 23.11 15.82 -4.13
CA ALA A 149 21.78 16.35 -3.87
C ALA A 149 20.78 15.31 -3.32
N VAL A 150 21.13 14.02 -3.28
CA VAL A 150 20.20 12.94 -2.87
C VAL A 150 19.65 13.15 -1.46
N GLN A 151 20.53 13.49 -0.51
CA GLN A 151 20.15 13.72 0.89
C GLN A 151 19.16 14.89 1.02
N ASP A 152 19.40 15.96 0.31
CA ASP A 152 18.52 17.13 0.31
C ASP A 152 17.18 16.81 -0.37
N CYS A 153 17.19 16.06 -1.45
CA CYS A 153 15.96 15.58 -2.10
C CYS A 153 15.09 14.77 -1.13
N CYS A 154 15.68 13.80 -0.44
CA CYS A 154 14.98 12.99 0.56
C CYS A 154 14.46 13.86 1.71
N ARG A 155 15.27 14.76 2.24
CA ARG A 155 14.87 15.66 3.34
C ARG A 155 13.70 16.56 2.94
N LEU A 156 13.71 17.12 1.73
CA LEU A 156 12.60 17.94 1.23
C LEU A 156 11.33 17.13 1.03
N TYR A 157 11.46 15.89 0.58
CA TYR A 157 10.35 14.97 0.43
C TYR A 157 9.69 14.65 1.78
N GLU A 158 10.48 14.30 2.78
CA GLU A 158 10.05 14.10 4.17
C GLU A 158 9.36 15.34 4.76
N GLN A 159 9.93 16.53 4.51
CA GLN A 159 9.32 17.78 4.95
C GLN A 159 7.97 17.99 4.29
N ARG A 160 7.81 17.62 3.02
CA ARG A 160 6.54 17.72 2.32
C ARG A 160 5.48 16.80 2.92
N ILE A 161 5.83 15.56 3.27
CA ILE A 161 4.92 14.67 4.00
C ILE A 161 4.47 15.32 5.32
N LYS A 162 5.41 15.91 6.06
CA LYS A 162 5.10 16.61 7.33
C LYS A 162 4.18 17.82 7.17
N THR A 163 4.23 18.54 6.02
CA THR A 163 3.32 19.67 5.78
C THR A 163 1.86 19.26 5.66
N PHE A 164 1.60 17.99 5.33
CA PHE A 164 0.26 17.42 5.30
C PHE A 164 -0.16 16.74 6.61
N GLY A 165 0.69 16.76 7.63
CA GLY A 165 0.42 16.14 8.93
C GLY A 165 1.06 14.77 9.14
N GLY A 166 1.72 14.23 8.14
CA GLY A 166 2.27 12.87 8.10
C GLY A 166 1.50 11.98 7.13
N LEU A 167 1.75 10.67 7.20
CA LEU A 167 0.95 9.65 6.50
C LEU A 167 -0.15 9.15 7.45
N ASP A 168 -1.32 8.88 6.91
CA ASP A 168 -2.46 8.29 7.62
C ASP A 168 -2.38 6.76 7.69
#